data_bd75039d2b4d17a343ccb3755c54bc0f
#
_entry.id   bd75039d2b4d17a343ccb3755c54bc0f
#
_cell.length_a   1.000
_cell.length_b   1.000
_cell.length_c   1.000
_cell.angle_alpha   90.00
_cell.angle_beta   90.00
_cell.angle_gamma   90.00
#
_symmetry.space_group_name_H-M   'P 1'
#
loop_
_entity.id
_entity.type
_entity.pdbx_description
1 polymer ?
#
loop_
_entity_poly.entity_id
_entity_poly.type
_entity_poly.pdbx_seq_one_letter_code
_entity_poly.pdbx_strand_id
1 'polypeptide(L)'
;MSSHEQRLRLANLIDDIVAGKTSMADATRIMEEWVDFPWKERLINDAWHALTHFEIDQDIRDRQPEYDSRMKKQLRSLAENLRKATDQASGRGLIG
;
A
#
# COMPACT_ATOMS: atom_id res chain seq x y z
N MET A 1 3.16 1.96 -18.35
CA MET A 1 3.73 1.40 -17.12
C MET A 1 3.06 0.08 -16.81
N SER A 2 3.80 -0.94 -16.43
CA SER A 2 3.23 -2.28 -16.17
C SER A 2 2.56 -2.32 -14.80
N SER A 3 1.64 -3.28 -14.61
CA SER A 3 1.00 -3.51 -13.30
C SER A 3 2.04 -3.82 -12.22
N HIS A 4 3.12 -4.49 -12.61
CA HIS A 4 4.24 -4.81 -11.76
C HIS A 4 4.83 -3.54 -11.11
N GLU A 5 5.13 -2.53 -11.93
CA GLU A 5 5.68 -1.28 -11.45
C GLU A 5 4.69 -0.51 -10.56
N GLN A 6 3.41 -0.59 -10.91
CA GLN A 6 2.36 0.08 -10.15
C GLN A 6 2.23 -0.53 -8.75
N ARG A 7 2.32 -1.86 -8.64
CA ARG A 7 2.28 -2.54 -7.35
C ARG A 7 3.46 -2.15 -6.48
N LEU A 8 4.66 -2.12 -7.05
CA LEU A 8 5.86 -1.71 -6.32
C LEU A 8 5.78 -0.26 -5.86
N ARG A 9 5.27 0.60 -6.72
CA ARG A 9 5.09 2.01 -6.39
C ARG A 9 4.16 2.19 -5.20
N LEU A 10 3.03 1.47 -5.20
CA LEU A 10 2.09 1.53 -4.09
C LEU A 10 2.69 0.95 -2.81
N ALA A 11 3.40 -0.18 -2.92
CA ALA A 11 4.06 -0.79 -1.76
C ALA A 11 5.06 0.17 -1.12
N ASN A 12 5.87 0.84 -1.93
CA ASN A 12 6.83 1.82 -1.42
C ASN A 12 6.14 3.00 -0.75
N LEU A 13 5.03 3.46 -1.32
CA LEU A 13 4.26 4.55 -0.75
C LEU A 13 3.67 4.15 0.60
N ILE A 14 3.16 2.93 0.73
CA ILE A 14 2.65 2.41 1.99
C ILE A 14 3.76 2.43 3.06
N ASP A 15 4.93 1.95 2.72
CA ASP A 15 6.07 1.94 3.65
C ASP A 15 6.43 3.34 4.10
N ASP A 16 6.42 4.31 3.20
CA ASP A 16 6.73 5.70 3.52
C ASP A 16 5.69 6.30 4.46
N ILE A 17 4.41 5.99 4.25
CA ILE A 17 3.33 6.45 5.13
C ILE A 17 3.50 5.84 6.52
N VAL A 18 3.76 4.54 6.61
CA VAL A 18 3.94 3.85 7.88
C VAL A 18 5.15 4.38 8.63
N ALA A 19 6.21 4.71 7.92
CA ALA A 19 7.43 5.26 8.51
C ALA A 19 7.31 6.75 8.87
N GLY A 20 6.21 7.39 8.49
CA GLY A 20 6.02 8.81 8.77
C GLY A 20 6.77 9.74 7.82
N LYS A 21 7.29 9.21 6.73
CA LYS A 21 8.03 10.00 5.74
C LYS A 21 7.10 10.76 4.80
N THR A 22 5.90 10.26 4.61
CA THR A 22 4.90 10.85 3.71
C THR A 22 3.56 10.88 4.44
N SER A 23 2.88 12.03 4.39
CA SER A 23 1.52 12.13 4.94
C SER A 23 0.52 11.57 3.95
N MET A 24 -0.68 11.24 4.44
CA MET A 24 -1.76 10.79 3.53
C MET A 24 -2.14 11.88 2.53
N ALA A 25 -2.10 13.15 2.93
CA ALA A 25 -2.39 14.25 2.03
C ALA A 25 -1.39 14.29 0.86
N ASP A 26 -0.10 14.14 1.17
CA ASP A 26 0.95 14.10 0.16
C ASP A 26 0.83 12.85 -0.71
N ALA A 27 0.53 11.71 -0.09
CA ALA A 27 0.34 10.46 -0.82
C ALA A 27 -0.81 10.56 -1.81
N THR A 28 -1.93 11.15 -1.40
CA THR A 28 -3.07 11.35 -2.29
C THR A 28 -2.70 12.20 -3.49
N ARG A 29 -1.93 13.26 -3.25
CA ARG A 29 -1.46 14.14 -4.32
C ARG A 29 -0.56 13.39 -5.29
N ILE A 30 0.35 12.57 -4.78
CA ILE A 30 1.23 11.75 -5.61
C ILE A 30 0.41 10.78 -6.46
N MET A 31 -0.58 10.13 -5.87
CA MET A 31 -1.41 9.16 -6.58
C MET A 31 -2.31 9.80 -7.64
N GLU A 32 -2.72 11.04 -7.44
CA GLU A 32 -3.50 11.76 -8.46
C GLU A 32 -2.74 11.94 -9.77
N GLU A 33 -1.41 11.93 -9.71
CA GLU A 33 -0.56 12.03 -10.88
C GLU A 33 -0.38 10.70 -11.60
N TRP A 34 -0.79 9.60 -11.00
CA TRP A 34 -0.64 8.28 -11.60
C TRP A 34 -1.72 8.04 -12.63
N VAL A 35 -1.32 8.04 -13.89
CA VAL A 35 -2.22 7.78 -15.01
C VAL A 35 -2.36 6.27 -15.23
N ASP A 36 -3.58 5.84 -15.54
CA ASP A 36 -3.88 4.43 -15.83
C ASP A 36 -3.53 3.47 -14.69
N PHE A 37 -3.62 3.95 -13.46
CA PHE A 37 -3.36 3.11 -12.29
C PHE A 37 -4.46 2.04 -12.15
N PRO A 38 -4.08 0.77 -11.95
CA PRO A 38 -5.06 -0.33 -11.94
C PRO A 38 -5.83 -0.42 -10.63
N TRP A 39 -6.68 0.54 -10.35
CA TRP A 39 -7.47 0.61 -9.12
C TRP A 39 -8.40 -0.57 -8.92
N LYS A 40 -8.79 -1.26 -10.01
CA LYS A 40 -9.69 -2.40 -9.93
C LYS A 40 -8.98 -3.69 -9.55
N GLU A 41 -7.66 -3.72 -9.58
CA GLU A 41 -6.92 -4.88 -9.15
C GLU A 41 -7.12 -5.11 -7.66
N ARG A 42 -7.44 -6.35 -7.29
CA ARG A 42 -7.84 -6.67 -5.92
C ARG A 42 -6.81 -6.26 -4.87
N LEU A 43 -5.55 -6.62 -5.07
CA LEU A 43 -4.49 -6.29 -4.10
C LEU A 43 -4.32 -4.79 -3.94
N ILE A 44 -4.40 -4.06 -5.04
CA ILE A 44 -4.26 -2.60 -5.02
C ILE A 44 -5.47 -1.97 -4.34
N ASN A 45 -6.66 -2.46 -4.65
CA ASN A 45 -7.88 -1.97 -4.04
C ASN A 45 -7.88 -2.21 -2.53
N ASP A 46 -7.50 -3.40 -2.10
CA ASP A 46 -7.42 -3.74 -0.68
C ASP A 46 -6.43 -2.85 0.06
N ALA A 47 -5.28 -2.62 -0.54
CA ALA A 47 -4.26 -1.77 0.05
C ALA A 47 -4.74 -0.31 0.17
N TRP A 48 -5.43 0.18 -0.85
CA TRP A 48 -5.98 1.52 -0.84
C TRP A 48 -7.03 1.69 0.26
N HIS A 49 -7.92 0.71 0.40
CA HIS A 49 -8.92 0.73 1.46
C HIS A 49 -8.26 0.74 2.84
N ALA A 50 -7.22 -0.05 3.02
CA ALA A 50 -6.50 -0.09 4.29
C ALA A 50 -5.84 1.25 4.61
N LEU A 51 -5.26 1.92 3.61
CA LEU A 51 -4.69 3.25 3.78
C LEU A 51 -5.75 4.28 4.17
N THR A 52 -6.92 4.20 3.54
CA THR A 52 -8.03 5.09 3.83
C THR A 52 -8.48 4.93 5.29
N HIS A 53 -8.63 3.70 5.76
CA HIS A 53 -8.97 3.42 7.15
C HIS A 53 -7.88 3.91 8.10
N PHE A 54 -6.64 3.73 7.73
CA PHE A 54 -5.51 4.19 8.54
C PHE A 54 -5.59 5.70 8.79
N GLU A 55 -5.93 6.46 7.78
CA GLU A 55 -6.09 7.92 7.92
C GLU A 55 -7.32 8.29 8.76
N ILE A 56 -8.45 7.65 8.46
CA ILE A 56 -9.72 7.94 9.17
C ILE A 56 -9.56 7.65 10.65
N ASP A 57 -8.86 6.59 11.01
CA ASP A 57 -8.70 6.14 12.38
C ASP A 57 -7.55 6.81 13.11
N GLN A 58 -7.01 7.89 12.59
CA GLN A 58 -5.87 8.58 13.20
C GLN A 58 -6.13 8.94 14.66
N ASP A 59 -7.33 9.43 14.99
CA ASP A 59 -7.68 9.78 16.36
C ASP A 59 -7.61 8.58 17.29
N ILE A 60 -8.08 7.42 16.81
CA ILE A 60 -8.06 6.18 17.57
C ILE A 60 -6.62 5.72 17.76
N ARG A 61 -5.80 5.79 16.71
CA ARG A 61 -4.39 5.41 16.77
C ARG A 61 -3.61 6.26 17.74
N ASP A 62 -3.92 7.55 17.81
CA ASP A 62 -3.26 8.47 18.73
C ASP A 62 -3.57 8.14 20.20
N ARG A 63 -4.77 7.64 20.46
CA ARG A 63 -5.19 7.27 21.81
C ARG A 63 -4.79 5.86 22.22
N GLN A 64 -4.65 4.96 21.23
CA GLN A 64 -4.38 3.55 21.46
C GLN A 64 -3.15 3.11 20.69
N PRO A 65 -1.97 3.16 21.32
CA PRO A 65 -0.72 2.78 20.65
C PRO A 65 -0.73 1.35 20.10
N GLU A 66 -1.43 0.42 20.78
CA GLU A 66 -1.53 -0.97 20.32
C GLU A 66 -2.31 -1.07 19.01
N TYR A 67 -3.38 -0.28 18.89
CA TYR A 67 -4.17 -0.21 17.67
C TYR A 67 -3.34 0.36 16.54
N ASP A 68 -2.59 1.42 16.82
CA ASP A 68 -1.70 2.04 15.83
C ASP A 68 -0.66 1.03 15.31
N SER A 69 -0.03 0.29 16.22
CA SER A 69 0.96 -0.72 15.85
C SER A 69 0.34 -1.82 14.98
N ARG A 70 -0.87 -2.24 15.31
CA ARG A 70 -1.59 -3.27 14.56
C ARG A 70 -1.91 -2.80 13.15
N MET A 71 -2.38 -1.57 13.01
CA MET A 71 -2.69 -1.00 11.69
C MET A 71 -1.44 -0.87 10.84
N LYS A 72 -0.35 -0.41 11.43
CA LYS A 72 0.93 -0.29 10.72
C LYS A 72 1.44 -1.65 10.26
N LYS A 73 1.30 -2.67 11.11
CA LYS A 73 1.69 -4.03 10.77
C LYS A 73 0.86 -4.57 9.61
N GLN A 74 -0.44 -4.31 9.62
CA GLN A 74 -1.33 -4.70 8.54
C GLN A 74 -0.92 -4.06 7.23
N LEU A 75 -0.62 -2.77 7.24
CA LEU A 75 -0.18 -2.05 6.04
C LEU A 75 1.13 -2.62 5.50
N ARG A 76 2.08 -2.93 6.38
CA ARG A 76 3.34 -3.55 5.96
C ARG A 76 3.11 -4.89 5.31
N SER A 77 2.18 -5.70 5.85
CA SER A 77 1.83 -6.99 5.26
C SER A 77 1.24 -6.82 3.87
N LEU A 78 0.39 -5.82 3.69
CA LEU A 78 -0.18 -5.53 2.37
C LEU A 78 0.89 -5.11 1.37
N ALA A 79 1.85 -4.30 1.81
CA ALA A 79 2.97 -3.90 0.97
C ALA A 79 3.81 -5.11 0.56
N GLU A 80 4.06 -6.03 1.49
CA GLU A 80 4.76 -7.27 1.20
C GLU A 80 3.99 -8.13 0.20
N ASN A 81 2.68 -8.23 0.37
CA ASN A 81 1.85 -9.00 -0.55
C ASN A 81 1.89 -8.43 -1.96
N LEU A 82 1.91 -7.12 -2.09
CA LEU A 82 2.07 -6.47 -3.39
C LEU A 82 3.39 -6.84 -4.03
N ARG A 83 4.47 -6.86 -3.24
CA ARG A 83 5.80 -7.23 -3.73
C ARG A 83 5.88 -8.71 -4.09
N LYS A 84 5.28 -9.58 -3.26
CA LYS A 84 5.27 -11.02 -3.51
C LYS A 84 4.47 -11.38 -4.75
N ALA A 85 3.34 -10.73 -4.95
CA ALA A 85 2.52 -10.97 -6.15
C ALA A 85 3.32 -10.64 -7.41
N THR A 86 4.13 -9.59 -7.35
CA THR A 86 5.02 -9.20 -8.42
C THR A 86 6.08 -10.26 -8.66
N ASP A 87 6.75 -10.71 -7.60
CA ASP A 87 7.80 -11.73 -7.68
C ASP A 87 7.24 -13.06 -8.18
N GLN A 88 6.05 -13.45 -7.70
CA GLN A 88 5.41 -14.69 -8.13
C GLN A 88 5.07 -14.65 -9.61
N ALA A 89 4.62 -13.51 -10.11
CA ALA A 89 4.33 -13.36 -11.53
C ALA A 89 5.59 -13.54 -12.36
N SER A 90 6.72 -13.04 -11.90
CA SER A 90 8.01 -13.21 -12.57
C SER A 90 8.51 -14.65 -12.47
N GLY A 91 8.40 -15.25 -11.27
CA GLY A 91 8.87 -16.62 -11.03
C GLY A 91 8.04 -17.67 -11.76
N ARG A 92 6.77 -17.41 -11.95
CA ARG A 92 5.87 -18.33 -12.61
C ARG A 92 6.29 -18.60 -14.05
N GLY A 93 6.80 -17.60 -14.71
CA GLY A 93 7.32 -17.76 -16.06
C GLY A 93 8.53 -18.67 -16.15
N LEU A 94 9.28 -18.80 -15.07
CA LEU A 94 10.45 -19.67 -15.01
C LEU A 94 10.09 -21.12 -14.70
N ILE A 95 9.06 -21.31 -13.92
CA ILE A 95 8.65 -22.64 -13.46
C ILE A 95 7.76 -23.31 -14.49
N GLY A 96 6.95 -22.52 -15.15
CA GLY A 96 6.01 -22.98 -16.13
C GLY A 96 6.69 -23.52 -17.33
#